data_171a11f42ea630f62289e00a5ab13937
#
_entry.id   171a11f42ea630f62289e00a5ab13937
#
_cell.length_a   1.000
_cell.length_b   1.000
_cell.length_c   1.000
_cell.angle_alpha   90.00
_cell.angle_beta   90.00
_cell.angle_gamma   90.00
#
_symmetry.space_group_name_H-M   'P 1'
#
loop_
_entity.id
_entity.type
_entity.pdbx_description
1 polymer ?
#
loop_
_entity_poly.entity_id
_entity_poly.type
_entity_poly.pdbx_seq_one_letter_code
_entity_poly.pdbx_strand_id
1 'polypeptide(L)'
;MLQGFVPFPPEFAARYREKGYWRDQSLAQEFDVVYKRFVDRTVLIDGDRQFTYAELDRVTSNLALNLLEIGIKPLDRVVPTLPNVHEFVLLYFALQKLGCIPIAALVTHRYAEISQFVNLSGATTCVYPDTSGDFTFSPIIDRIEAENESLKIRIVLGNAKAGEHSLRELIDKPASLPASRLADIKIDPTDPCIFQLSGGTTGIPKLIPRTNNDYAYNSKVAASVCEVDTESVLLLVLPIAHNLPLACPGIQGFMFHGAKIVLHANTRPAEMFGLIQKHKVTHLKVVPALLIRLINDPSVGDYDLSSLKLIQSGGQRMQPEVRAKTRSLIPGVFVQENFGMSEGTLMFVRAADSEEVKLETCGRPVCADDEVKLLDEDDREVPMGGVGELTVRGPYTLRGYFGVPEYNAKQFTSDGFYRSGDLMRMHPSGNYVVEGRKKDLINRGGEKISAEEVENLILKHPTVQNVACVPMPDANMGEKMCAFVILKTGQSLTLKELVTFLLTKEIAKFKLPERLEVLSDFPVSTFGKVSKKALAELVTEKLKNGQ
;
A
#
# COMPACT_ATOMS: atom_id res chain seq x y z
N MET A 1 -19.49 18.49 5.78
CA MET A 1 -19.19 17.40 4.81
C MET A 1 -18.46 17.98 3.62
N LEU A 2 -17.35 17.42 3.21
CA LEU A 2 -16.53 17.91 2.09
C LEU A 2 -17.25 17.68 0.74
N GLN A 3 -17.38 18.73 -0.06
CA GLN A 3 -18.00 18.64 -1.39
C GLN A 3 -17.19 17.68 -2.28
N GLY A 4 -17.86 16.75 -2.97
CA GLY A 4 -17.23 15.70 -3.81
C GLY A 4 -16.91 14.39 -3.06
N PHE A 5 -17.07 14.36 -1.74
CA PHE A 5 -16.98 13.14 -0.95
C PHE A 5 -18.31 12.36 -0.97
N VAL A 6 -18.23 11.03 -1.08
CA VAL A 6 -19.40 10.12 -1.03
C VAL A 6 -19.45 9.50 0.37
N PRO A 7 -20.42 9.86 1.21
CA PRO A 7 -20.51 9.35 2.59
C PRO A 7 -21.02 7.89 2.61
N PHE A 8 -20.79 7.23 3.72
CA PHE A 8 -21.44 5.95 4.01
C PHE A 8 -22.96 6.14 4.15
N PRO A 9 -23.78 5.27 3.58
CA PRO A 9 -25.22 5.29 3.81
C PRO A 9 -25.56 5.16 5.30
N PRO A 10 -26.58 5.88 5.80
CA PRO A 10 -26.89 5.95 7.23
C PRO A 10 -27.11 4.58 7.89
N GLU A 11 -27.74 3.64 7.19
CA GLU A 11 -28.02 2.28 7.66
C GLU A 11 -26.74 1.48 7.91
N PHE A 12 -25.72 1.60 7.05
CA PHE A 12 -24.43 0.95 7.26
C PHE A 12 -23.66 1.63 8.39
N ALA A 13 -23.67 2.95 8.44
CA ALA A 13 -23.03 3.70 9.50
C ALA A 13 -23.62 3.33 10.87
N ALA A 14 -24.95 3.22 10.98
CA ALA A 14 -25.64 2.79 12.20
C ALA A 14 -25.21 1.37 12.61
N ARG A 15 -25.22 0.40 11.66
CA ARG A 15 -24.79 -0.99 11.88
C ARG A 15 -23.35 -1.06 12.40
N TYR A 16 -22.42 -0.29 11.83
CA TYR A 16 -21.01 -0.33 12.22
C TYR A 16 -20.77 0.31 13.61
N ARG A 17 -21.60 1.29 14.01
CA ARG A 17 -21.62 1.84 15.37
C ARG A 17 -22.16 0.85 16.39
N GLU A 18 -23.30 0.22 16.08
CA GLU A 18 -23.92 -0.79 16.94
C GLU A 18 -22.96 -1.96 17.23
N LYS A 19 -22.18 -2.37 16.21
CA LYS A 19 -21.16 -3.42 16.36
C LYS A 19 -19.87 -2.96 17.04
N GLY A 20 -19.75 -1.67 17.36
CA GLY A 20 -18.58 -1.09 18.01
C GLY A 20 -17.35 -0.95 17.10
N TYR A 21 -17.51 -1.10 15.79
CA TYR A 21 -16.43 -0.88 14.83
C TYR A 21 -16.09 0.60 14.72
N TRP A 22 -17.11 1.45 14.68
CA TRP A 22 -17.00 2.89 14.65
C TRP A 22 -17.32 3.48 16.02
N ARG A 23 -16.38 4.23 16.56
CA ARG A 23 -16.49 4.82 17.89
C ARG A 23 -16.92 6.28 17.86
N ASP A 24 -17.14 6.84 16.66
CA ASP A 24 -17.43 8.26 16.45
C ASP A 24 -16.39 9.19 17.11
N GLN A 25 -15.12 8.80 16.96
CA GLN A 25 -13.98 9.60 17.38
C GLN A 25 -13.10 9.92 16.17
N SER A 26 -12.57 11.14 16.15
CA SER A 26 -11.53 11.47 15.17
C SER A 26 -10.25 10.68 15.45
N LEU A 27 -9.38 10.51 14.45
CA LEU A 27 -8.07 9.89 14.67
C LEU A 27 -7.28 10.62 15.75
N ALA A 28 -7.36 11.96 15.82
CA ALA A 28 -6.74 12.73 16.89
C ALA A 28 -7.24 12.28 18.28
N GLN A 29 -8.55 12.18 18.48
CA GLN A 29 -9.14 11.72 19.75
C GLN A 29 -8.75 10.27 20.07
N GLU A 30 -8.73 9.40 19.09
CA GLU A 30 -8.29 8.00 19.26
C GLU A 30 -6.81 7.92 19.71
N PHE A 31 -5.94 8.74 19.13
CA PHE A 31 -4.53 8.79 19.51
C PHE A 31 -4.27 9.54 20.82
N ASP A 32 -5.09 10.50 21.20
CA ASP A 32 -5.02 11.13 22.53
C ASP A 32 -5.18 10.11 23.67
N VAL A 33 -6.03 9.11 23.48
CA VAL A 33 -6.16 7.99 24.44
C VAL A 33 -4.89 7.14 24.46
N VAL A 34 -4.30 6.89 23.30
CA VAL A 34 -3.06 6.09 23.15
C VAL A 34 -1.88 6.81 23.80
N TYR A 35 -1.71 8.10 23.55
CA TYR A 35 -0.62 8.90 24.12
C TYR A 35 -0.66 8.92 25.64
N LYS A 36 -1.84 9.06 26.23
CA LYS A 36 -2.05 9.04 27.69
C LYS A 36 -1.84 7.66 28.30
N ARG A 37 -2.12 6.59 27.54
CA ARG A 37 -2.00 5.21 28.03
C ARG A 37 -0.55 4.74 28.06
N PHE A 38 0.29 5.16 27.10
CA PHE A 38 1.64 4.62 26.89
C PHE A 38 2.75 5.66 27.06
N VAL A 39 2.54 6.67 27.90
CA VAL A 39 3.31 7.90 28.09
C VAL A 39 4.82 7.73 27.92
N ASP A 40 5.44 6.82 28.70
CA ASP A 40 6.89 6.66 28.80
C ASP A 40 7.46 5.65 27.80
N ARG A 41 6.63 4.98 27.01
CA ARG A 41 7.12 3.99 26.04
C ARG A 41 7.70 4.69 24.82
N THR A 42 8.79 4.15 24.29
CA THR A 42 9.32 4.58 22.99
C THR A 42 8.36 4.13 21.88
N VAL A 43 7.91 5.08 21.05
CA VAL A 43 7.01 4.82 19.92
C VAL A 43 7.75 4.83 18.60
N LEU A 44 8.70 5.74 18.39
CA LEU A 44 9.33 5.99 17.11
C LEU A 44 10.85 6.11 17.25
N ILE A 45 11.57 5.42 16.37
CA ILE A 45 13.04 5.51 16.23
C ILE A 45 13.35 5.80 14.77
N ASP A 46 14.17 6.82 14.51
CA ASP A 46 14.71 7.19 13.20
C ASP A 46 16.19 7.56 13.35
N GLY A 47 17.08 6.63 13.03
CA GLY A 47 18.51 6.76 13.31
C GLY A 47 18.79 6.93 14.80
N ASP A 48 19.34 8.09 15.17
CA ASP A 48 19.63 8.44 16.57
C ASP A 48 18.48 9.21 17.26
N ARG A 49 17.45 9.58 16.51
CA ARG A 49 16.27 10.27 17.06
C ARG A 49 15.29 9.24 17.60
N GLN A 50 14.84 9.47 18.83
CA GLN A 50 13.83 8.64 19.48
C GLN A 50 12.76 9.53 20.08
N PHE A 51 11.52 9.02 20.06
CA PHE A 51 10.37 9.69 20.65
C PHE A 51 9.60 8.72 21.53
N THR A 52 9.25 9.15 22.74
CA THR A 52 8.22 8.50 23.54
C THR A 52 6.84 8.90 23.03
N TYR A 53 5.78 8.19 23.47
CA TYR A 53 4.40 8.57 23.15
C TYR A 53 4.09 9.99 23.64
N ALA A 54 4.53 10.38 24.84
CA ALA A 54 4.36 11.73 25.37
C ALA A 54 5.12 12.79 24.54
N GLU A 55 6.34 12.49 24.12
CA GLU A 55 7.11 13.42 23.28
C GLU A 55 6.48 13.56 21.91
N LEU A 56 6.01 12.45 21.30
CA LEU A 56 5.30 12.50 20.02
C LEU A 56 4.04 13.36 20.13
N ASP A 57 3.24 13.19 21.18
CA ASP A 57 2.04 14.02 21.43
C ASP A 57 2.40 15.50 21.56
N ARG A 58 3.40 15.81 22.39
CA ARG A 58 3.85 17.19 22.63
C ARG A 58 4.37 17.85 21.35
N VAL A 59 5.24 17.15 20.59
CA VAL A 59 5.85 17.70 19.37
C VAL A 59 4.79 17.86 18.28
N THR A 60 3.89 16.90 18.12
CA THR A 60 2.82 16.99 17.10
C THR A 60 1.78 18.03 17.45
N SER A 61 1.50 18.28 18.73
CA SER A 61 0.63 19.38 19.19
C SER A 61 1.27 20.75 18.92
N ASN A 62 2.56 20.87 19.22
CA ASN A 62 3.32 22.09 18.92
C ASN A 62 3.34 22.38 17.42
N LEU A 63 3.65 21.38 16.60
CA LEU A 63 3.64 21.50 15.14
C LEU A 63 2.24 21.87 14.61
N ALA A 64 1.17 21.25 15.14
CA ALA A 64 -0.19 21.57 14.73
C ALA A 64 -0.54 23.04 14.99
N LEU A 65 -0.15 23.60 16.13
CA LEU A 65 -0.33 25.03 16.43
C LEU A 65 0.47 25.93 15.46
N ASN A 66 1.70 25.57 15.14
CA ASN A 66 2.53 26.32 14.20
C ASN A 66 1.97 26.23 12.76
N LEU A 67 1.41 25.09 12.35
CA LEU A 67 0.71 24.95 11.08
C LEU A 67 -0.57 25.80 11.04
N LEU A 68 -1.31 25.89 12.13
CA LEU A 68 -2.48 26.77 12.26
C LEU A 68 -2.07 28.25 12.16
N GLU A 69 -0.94 28.63 12.77
CA GLU A 69 -0.40 30.00 12.75
C GLU A 69 -0.06 30.46 11.32
N ILE A 70 0.48 29.59 10.48
CA ILE A 70 0.78 29.90 9.07
C ILE A 70 -0.43 29.81 8.14
N GLY A 71 -1.63 29.52 8.68
CA GLY A 71 -2.90 29.62 7.95
C GLY A 71 -3.51 28.30 7.49
N ILE A 72 -2.96 27.14 7.86
CA ILE A 72 -3.57 25.83 7.58
C ILE A 72 -4.80 25.65 8.48
N LYS A 73 -5.92 25.18 7.92
CA LYS A 73 -7.22 25.10 8.58
C LYS A 73 -7.80 23.67 8.53
N PRO A 74 -8.76 23.33 9.39
CA PRO A 74 -9.51 22.09 9.28
C PRO A 74 -10.07 21.88 7.87
N LEU A 75 -10.03 20.62 7.41
CA LEU A 75 -10.41 20.18 6.07
C LEU A 75 -9.52 20.68 4.92
N ASP A 76 -8.45 21.44 5.18
CA ASP A 76 -7.46 21.72 4.16
C ASP A 76 -6.80 20.44 3.67
N ARG A 77 -6.59 20.35 2.35
CA ARG A 77 -5.87 19.26 1.72
C ARG A 77 -4.40 19.64 1.63
N VAL A 78 -3.56 18.74 2.14
CA VAL A 78 -2.10 18.92 2.18
C VAL A 78 -1.46 17.79 1.38
N VAL A 79 -0.50 18.10 0.51
CA VAL A 79 0.24 17.10 -0.29
C VAL A 79 1.63 16.88 0.31
N PRO A 80 1.82 15.96 1.27
CA PRO A 80 3.13 15.63 1.81
C PRO A 80 3.84 14.62 0.89
N THR A 81 4.91 15.07 0.25
CA THR A 81 5.75 14.27 -0.65
C THR A 81 7.09 14.01 0.02
N LEU A 82 7.08 13.37 1.20
CA LEU A 82 8.26 13.18 2.04
C LEU A 82 8.76 11.72 2.03
N PRO A 83 10.08 11.49 2.25
CA PRO A 83 10.63 10.15 2.43
C PRO A 83 10.26 9.53 3.79
N ASN A 84 10.79 8.32 4.07
CA ASN A 84 10.62 7.63 5.34
C ASN A 84 11.48 8.27 6.44
N VAL A 85 11.01 9.36 7.01
CA VAL A 85 11.67 10.12 8.08
C VAL A 85 10.68 10.49 9.18
N HIS A 86 11.19 10.76 10.38
CA HIS A 86 10.32 11.11 11.52
C HIS A 86 9.49 12.37 11.25
N GLU A 87 9.99 13.32 10.46
CA GLU A 87 9.24 14.55 10.11
C GLU A 87 7.93 14.24 9.36
N PHE A 88 7.89 13.15 8.55
CA PHE A 88 6.63 12.70 7.95
C PHE A 88 5.63 12.27 9.03
N VAL A 89 6.07 11.48 10.01
CA VAL A 89 5.21 10.98 11.10
C VAL A 89 4.69 12.13 11.94
N LEU A 90 5.58 13.07 12.31
CA LEU A 90 5.21 14.27 13.07
C LEU A 90 4.19 15.11 12.32
N LEU A 91 4.43 15.35 11.03
CA LEU A 91 3.51 16.11 10.17
C LEU A 91 2.15 15.39 10.06
N TYR A 92 2.16 14.09 9.80
CA TYR A 92 0.93 13.30 9.66
C TYR A 92 0.03 13.45 10.89
N PHE A 93 0.56 13.22 12.09
CA PHE A 93 -0.22 13.34 13.32
C PHE A 93 -0.58 14.78 13.69
N ALA A 94 0.25 15.76 13.35
CA ALA A 94 -0.11 17.18 13.49
C ALA A 94 -1.29 17.57 12.59
N LEU A 95 -1.32 17.08 11.35
CA LEU A 95 -2.44 17.30 10.43
C LEU A 95 -3.73 16.61 10.93
N GLN A 96 -3.62 15.41 11.54
CA GLN A 96 -4.78 14.76 12.17
C GLN A 96 -5.33 15.59 13.33
N LYS A 97 -4.48 16.20 14.16
CA LYS A 97 -4.90 17.10 15.26
C LYS A 97 -5.65 18.35 14.76
N LEU A 98 -5.34 18.81 13.55
CA LEU A 98 -6.01 19.91 12.88
C LEU A 98 -7.27 19.49 12.11
N GLY A 99 -7.52 18.21 11.92
CA GLY A 99 -8.58 17.73 11.04
C GLY A 99 -8.32 18.05 9.56
N CYS A 100 -7.05 18.14 9.17
CA CYS A 100 -6.63 18.30 7.78
C CYS A 100 -6.59 16.97 7.06
N ILE A 101 -6.62 16.99 5.73
CA ILE A 101 -6.66 15.81 4.88
C ILE A 101 -5.34 15.70 4.11
N PRO A 102 -4.34 14.94 4.61
CA PRO A 102 -3.16 14.63 3.83
C PRO A 102 -3.50 13.78 2.62
N ILE A 103 -2.81 14.03 1.50
CA ILE A 103 -2.87 13.22 0.28
C ILE A 103 -1.61 12.35 0.26
N ALA A 104 -1.77 11.05 0.24
CA ALA A 104 -0.69 10.06 0.39
C ALA A 104 0.29 10.03 -0.79
N ALA A 105 0.89 11.19 -1.12
CA ALA A 105 1.85 11.33 -2.21
C ALA A 105 3.19 10.71 -1.85
N LEU A 106 3.85 10.13 -2.84
CA LEU A 106 5.16 9.50 -2.70
C LEU A 106 6.28 10.47 -3.11
N VAL A 107 7.43 10.37 -2.49
CA VAL A 107 8.63 11.15 -2.85
C VAL A 107 9.13 10.88 -4.28
N THR A 108 8.65 9.80 -4.91
CA THR A 108 8.92 9.46 -6.31
C THR A 108 7.98 10.15 -7.31
N HIS A 109 6.87 10.73 -6.85
CA HIS A 109 5.97 11.50 -7.71
C HIS A 109 6.65 12.78 -8.23
N ARG A 110 6.21 13.22 -9.39
CA ARG A 110 6.76 14.38 -10.10
C ARG A 110 5.63 15.36 -10.46
N TYR A 111 5.93 16.30 -11.33
CA TYR A 111 4.98 17.34 -11.73
C TYR A 111 3.61 16.77 -12.16
N ALA A 112 3.60 15.75 -13.02
CA ALA A 112 2.34 15.21 -13.58
C ALA A 112 1.37 14.71 -12.48
N GLU A 113 1.90 13.98 -11.51
CA GLU A 113 1.08 13.43 -10.42
C GLU A 113 0.74 14.52 -9.39
N ILE A 114 1.73 15.27 -8.92
CA ILE A 114 1.53 16.28 -7.84
C ILE A 114 0.58 17.38 -8.32
N SER A 115 0.75 17.90 -9.55
CA SER A 115 -0.16 18.89 -10.15
C SER A 115 -1.61 18.38 -10.16
N GLN A 116 -1.79 17.13 -10.53
CA GLN A 116 -3.13 16.53 -10.53
C GLN A 116 -3.70 16.35 -9.12
N PHE A 117 -2.89 15.94 -8.14
CA PHE A 117 -3.37 15.85 -6.75
C PHE A 117 -3.83 17.20 -6.24
N VAL A 118 -3.08 18.26 -6.54
CA VAL A 118 -3.47 19.64 -6.20
C VAL A 118 -4.77 20.02 -6.90
N ASN A 119 -4.88 19.78 -8.20
CA ASN A 119 -6.07 20.10 -8.99
C ASN A 119 -7.33 19.38 -8.52
N LEU A 120 -7.26 18.04 -8.40
CA LEU A 120 -8.41 17.21 -8.03
C LEU A 120 -8.91 17.48 -6.62
N SER A 121 -7.99 17.73 -5.69
CA SER A 121 -8.33 17.95 -4.29
C SER A 121 -8.60 19.40 -3.93
N GLY A 122 -8.13 20.35 -4.74
CA GLY A 122 -8.03 21.76 -4.35
C GLY A 122 -7.08 21.95 -3.18
N ALA A 123 -5.94 21.25 -3.17
CA ALA A 123 -4.98 21.32 -2.07
C ALA A 123 -4.42 22.74 -1.90
N THR A 124 -4.34 23.15 -0.62
CA THR A 124 -3.85 24.49 -0.24
C THR A 124 -2.35 24.50 0.07
N THR A 125 -1.79 23.33 0.35
CA THR A 125 -0.43 23.19 0.87
C THR A 125 0.31 22.03 0.20
N CYS A 126 1.55 22.25 -0.21
CA CYS A 126 2.51 21.20 -0.55
C CYS A 126 3.63 21.16 0.50
N VAL A 127 3.99 19.93 0.93
CA VAL A 127 5.15 19.68 1.82
C VAL A 127 6.10 18.73 1.10
N TYR A 128 7.36 19.13 0.90
CA TYR A 128 8.30 18.40 0.06
C TYR A 128 9.74 18.56 0.55
N PRO A 129 10.65 17.62 0.22
CA PRO A 129 12.07 17.83 0.47
C PRO A 129 12.63 18.83 -0.54
N ASP A 130 13.66 19.58 -0.19
CA ASP A 130 14.40 20.41 -1.15
C ASP A 130 14.94 19.56 -2.31
N THR A 131 15.51 18.39 -1.96
CA THR A 131 16.02 17.41 -2.92
C THR A 131 15.67 15.98 -2.52
N SER A 132 15.60 15.06 -3.50
CA SER A 132 15.52 13.62 -3.29
C SER A 132 16.36 12.92 -4.37
N GLY A 133 17.51 12.37 -3.97
CA GLY A 133 18.56 11.98 -4.91
C GLY A 133 19.01 13.21 -5.72
N ASP A 134 19.06 13.08 -7.03
CA ASP A 134 19.44 14.15 -7.94
C ASP A 134 18.28 15.11 -8.30
N PHE A 135 17.09 14.90 -7.73
CA PHE A 135 15.90 15.66 -8.10
C PHE A 135 15.61 16.78 -7.10
N THR A 136 15.40 18.01 -7.63
CA THR A 136 14.99 19.21 -6.88
C THR A 136 13.50 19.46 -7.07
N PHE A 137 12.75 19.61 -5.95
CA PHE A 137 11.29 19.77 -5.98
C PHE A 137 10.82 21.19 -6.26
N SER A 138 11.48 22.22 -5.74
CA SER A 138 11.01 23.63 -5.85
C SER A 138 10.59 24.03 -7.26
N PRO A 139 11.32 23.72 -8.35
CA PRO A 139 10.90 24.15 -9.70
C PRO A 139 9.55 23.60 -10.15
N ILE A 140 9.22 22.35 -9.78
CA ILE A 140 7.92 21.79 -10.14
C ILE A 140 6.81 22.34 -9.26
N ILE A 141 7.10 22.64 -7.99
CA ILE A 141 6.13 23.24 -7.08
C ILE A 141 5.86 24.70 -7.45
N ASP A 142 6.88 25.49 -7.84
CA ASP A 142 6.72 26.85 -8.37
C ASP A 142 5.78 26.86 -9.59
N ARG A 143 5.95 25.90 -10.49
CA ARG A 143 5.08 25.73 -11.66
C ARG A 143 3.65 25.35 -11.26
N ILE A 144 3.49 24.40 -10.34
CA ILE A 144 2.16 23.97 -9.85
C ILE A 144 1.41 25.13 -9.18
N GLU A 145 2.11 25.93 -8.36
CA GLU A 145 1.55 27.12 -7.71
C GLU A 145 1.08 28.16 -8.74
N ALA A 146 1.88 28.40 -9.79
CA ALA A 146 1.50 29.34 -10.86
C ALA A 146 0.26 28.89 -11.66
N GLU A 147 0.03 27.56 -11.75
CA GLU A 147 -1.08 26.98 -12.50
C GLU A 147 -2.33 26.71 -11.62
N ASN A 148 -2.21 26.81 -10.28
CA ASN A 148 -3.27 26.42 -9.33
C ASN A 148 -3.46 27.48 -8.24
N GLU A 149 -4.52 28.26 -8.36
CA GLU A 149 -4.87 29.29 -7.38
C GLU A 149 -5.14 28.75 -5.95
N SER A 150 -5.44 27.45 -5.80
CA SER A 150 -5.67 26.86 -4.49
C SER A 150 -4.40 26.70 -3.66
N LEU A 151 -3.25 26.43 -4.28
CA LEU A 151 -1.97 26.25 -3.60
C LEU A 151 -1.44 27.59 -3.09
N LYS A 152 -1.31 27.73 -1.76
CA LYS A 152 -0.93 28.97 -1.07
C LYS A 152 0.27 28.81 -0.16
N ILE A 153 0.50 27.62 0.35
CA ILE A 153 1.49 27.35 1.39
C ILE A 153 2.48 26.30 0.89
N ARG A 154 3.76 26.63 1.00
CA ARG A 154 4.87 25.72 0.68
C ARG A 154 5.70 25.48 1.92
N ILE A 155 5.89 24.20 2.26
CA ILE A 155 6.67 23.77 3.42
C ILE A 155 7.78 22.85 2.91
N VAL A 156 9.03 23.14 3.29
CA VAL A 156 10.21 22.43 2.78
C VAL A 156 10.92 21.70 3.90
N LEU A 157 11.22 20.43 3.68
CA LEU A 157 12.15 19.66 4.48
C LEU A 157 13.56 19.81 3.87
N GLY A 158 14.39 20.63 4.48
CA GLY A 158 15.72 20.99 4.00
C GLY A 158 15.90 22.50 3.94
N ASN A 159 16.49 23.00 2.87
CA ASN A 159 16.79 24.42 2.72
C ASN A 159 15.59 25.20 2.13
N ALA A 160 14.81 25.82 2.98
CA ALA A 160 13.68 26.66 2.58
C ALA A 160 14.16 27.98 1.95
N LYS A 161 13.52 28.39 0.86
CA LYS A 161 13.76 29.65 0.16
C LYS A 161 12.81 30.73 0.64
N ALA A 162 13.02 31.96 0.17
CA ALA A 162 12.09 33.06 0.44
C ALA A 162 10.67 32.69 -0.05
N GLY A 163 9.66 32.86 0.80
CA GLY A 163 8.28 32.47 0.53
C GLY A 163 7.94 31.01 0.85
N GLU A 164 8.89 30.21 1.34
CA GLU A 164 8.69 28.87 1.83
C GLU A 164 8.85 28.80 3.35
N HIS A 165 8.15 27.87 4.01
CA HIS A 165 8.34 27.59 5.42
C HIS A 165 9.26 26.38 5.60
N SER A 166 10.17 26.42 6.56
CA SER A 166 10.97 25.25 6.93
C SER A 166 10.17 24.31 7.83
N LEU A 167 10.01 23.03 7.42
CA LEU A 167 9.32 22.04 8.23
C LEU A 167 10.02 21.83 9.58
N ARG A 168 11.36 21.80 9.60
CA ARG A 168 12.13 21.62 10.85
C ARG A 168 11.95 22.79 11.79
N GLU A 169 11.96 24.03 11.27
CA GLU A 169 11.69 25.21 12.09
C GLU A 169 10.26 25.17 12.67
N LEU A 170 9.26 24.75 11.89
CA LEU A 170 7.90 24.59 12.38
C LEU A 170 7.78 23.48 13.45
N ILE A 171 8.59 22.43 13.39
CA ILE A 171 8.65 21.36 14.42
C ILE A 171 9.30 21.88 15.70
N ASP A 172 10.44 22.59 15.59
CA ASP A 172 11.30 22.97 16.71
C ASP A 172 10.88 24.27 17.39
N LYS A 173 10.26 25.20 16.65
CA LYS A 173 9.78 26.49 17.16
C LYS A 173 8.70 26.28 18.21
N PRO A 174 8.81 26.85 19.41
CA PRO A 174 7.71 26.88 20.37
C PRO A 174 6.48 27.56 19.76
N ALA A 175 5.31 26.96 19.96
CA ALA A 175 4.07 27.55 19.46
C ALA A 175 3.75 28.86 20.18
N SER A 176 3.33 29.88 19.42
CA SER A 176 2.84 31.15 19.96
C SER A 176 1.37 31.08 20.36
N LEU A 177 0.60 30.19 19.69
CA LEU A 177 -0.81 29.97 19.99
C LEU A 177 -0.99 29.07 21.23
N PRO A 178 -1.99 29.34 22.07
CA PRO A 178 -2.26 28.51 23.24
C PRO A 178 -2.82 27.14 22.84
N ALA A 179 -2.53 26.12 23.65
CA ALA A 179 -2.99 24.73 23.41
C ALA A 179 -4.52 24.60 23.32
N SER A 180 -5.27 25.50 23.95
CA SER A 180 -6.74 25.57 23.84
C SER A 180 -7.24 25.69 22.39
N ARG A 181 -6.45 26.28 21.48
CA ARG A 181 -6.81 26.40 20.06
C ARG A 181 -7.01 25.03 19.39
N LEU A 182 -6.27 23.98 19.81
CA LEU A 182 -6.49 22.61 19.31
C LEU A 182 -7.79 22.01 19.90
N ALA A 183 -8.12 22.30 21.15
CA ALA A 183 -9.34 21.84 21.78
C ALA A 183 -10.63 22.45 21.16
N ASP A 184 -10.51 23.65 20.58
CA ASP A 184 -11.61 24.31 19.89
C ASP A 184 -11.92 23.69 18.51
N ILE A 185 -10.99 22.92 17.91
CA ILE A 185 -11.18 22.29 16.62
C ILE A 185 -12.14 21.12 16.77
N LYS A 186 -13.23 21.17 16.02
CA LYS A 186 -14.23 20.09 15.96
C LYS A 186 -14.01 19.30 14.66
N ILE A 187 -13.67 18.02 14.79
CA ILE A 187 -13.46 17.09 13.69
C ILE A 187 -14.63 16.13 13.65
N ASP A 188 -15.34 16.09 12.53
CA ASP A 188 -16.41 15.11 12.32
C ASP A 188 -15.77 13.74 12.00
N PRO A 189 -16.04 12.68 12.78
CA PRO A 189 -15.49 11.35 12.54
C PRO A 189 -15.89 10.73 11.19
N THR A 190 -16.92 11.25 10.54
CA THR A 190 -17.39 10.81 9.23
C THR A 190 -16.73 11.56 8.07
N ASP A 191 -16.02 12.64 8.34
CA ASP A 191 -15.22 13.35 7.33
C ASP A 191 -13.94 12.56 6.97
N PRO A 192 -13.44 12.73 5.75
CA PRO A 192 -12.15 12.15 5.35
C PRO A 192 -11.00 12.68 6.23
N CYS A 193 -10.14 11.76 6.68
CA CYS A 193 -8.91 12.08 7.43
C CYS A 193 -7.64 11.90 6.59
N ILE A 194 -7.76 11.26 5.42
CA ILE A 194 -6.68 11.09 4.44
C ILE A 194 -7.28 10.77 3.08
N PHE A 195 -6.62 11.19 2.01
CA PHE A 195 -6.80 10.64 0.68
C PHE A 195 -5.64 9.70 0.35
N GLN A 196 -5.93 8.40 0.30
CA GLN A 196 -5.04 7.42 -0.31
C GLN A 196 -5.10 7.51 -1.84
N LEU A 197 -4.15 6.91 -2.53
CA LEU A 197 -4.05 6.96 -3.98
C LEU A 197 -4.31 5.59 -4.59
N SER A 198 -5.15 5.53 -5.61
CA SER A 198 -5.34 4.29 -6.38
C SER A 198 -4.09 3.95 -7.18
N GLY A 199 -3.84 2.66 -7.39
CA GLY A 199 -2.73 2.19 -8.20
C GLY A 199 -2.93 2.46 -9.69
N GLY A 200 -2.80 3.69 -10.13
CA GLY A 200 -3.09 4.24 -11.46
C GLY A 200 -2.64 3.44 -12.69
N THR A 201 -3.32 2.33 -12.94
CA THR A 201 -3.01 1.42 -14.06
C THR A 201 -3.62 1.89 -15.40
N THR A 202 -4.55 2.86 -15.34
CA THR A 202 -5.25 3.44 -16.49
C THR A 202 -4.95 4.92 -16.67
N GLY A 203 -3.95 5.46 -15.96
CA GLY A 203 -3.64 6.90 -15.99
C GLY A 203 -3.29 7.42 -14.60
N ILE A 204 -3.69 8.65 -14.32
CA ILE A 204 -3.38 9.35 -13.09
C ILE A 204 -4.16 8.78 -11.90
N PRO A 205 -3.52 8.59 -10.73
CA PRO A 205 -4.15 8.04 -9.55
C PRO A 205 -5.39 8.84 -9.12
N LYS A 206 -6.44 8.14 -8.69
CA LYS A 206 -7.64 8.76 -8.10
C LYS A 206 -7.49 8.88 -6.59
N LEU A 207 -8.19 9.85 -6.01
CA LEU A 207 -8.20 10.08 -4.57
C LEU A 207 -9.20 9.15 -3.89
N ILE A 208 -8.71 8.33 -2.97
CA ILE A 208 -9.47 7.38 -2.16
C ILE A 208 -9.71 8.01 -0.79
N PRO A 209 -10.91 8.50 -0.50
CA PRO A 209 -11.21 9.08 0.81
C PRO A 209 -11.32 7.98 1.87
N ARG A 210 -10.63 8.17 2.98
CA ARG A 210 -10.75 7.33 4.17
C ARG A 210 -11.21 8.21 5.33
N THR A 211 -12.30 7.84 5.98
CA THR A 211 -12.86 8.60 7.10
C THR A 211 -12.12 8.30 8.40
N ASN A 212 -12.27 9.17 9.41
CA ASN A 212 -11.67 8.92 10.72
C ASN A 212 -12.13 7.58 11.31
N ASN A 213 -13.45 7.29 11.27
CA ASN A 213 -14.02 6.04 11.77
C ASN A 213 -13.47 4.81 11.05
N ASP A 214 -13.54 4.78 9.71
CA ASP A 214 -13.14 3.62 8.93
C ASP A 214 -11.64 3.35 9.05
N TYR A 215 -10.82 4.39 9.03
CA TYR A 215 -9.36 4.25 9.02
C TYR A 215 -8.79 3.86 10.38
N ALA A 216 -9.41 4.35 11.48
CA ALA A 216 -9.10 3.87 12.82
C ALA A 216 -9.43 2.38 12.98
N TYR A 217 -10.64 1.98 12.55
CA TYR A 217 -11.08 0.59 12.62
C TYR A 217 -10.19 -0.34 11.77
N ASN A 218 -9.93 0.04 10.51
CA ASN A 218 -9.02 -0.67 9.60
C ASN A 218 -7.67 -1.00 10.28
N SER A 219 -7.07 0.00 10.93
CA SER A 219 -5.76 -0.16 11.57
C SER A 219 -5.81 -1.08 12.78
N LYS A 220 -6.84 -0.96 13.61
CA LYS A 220 -7.04 -1.78 14.81
C LYS A 220 -7.31 -3.23 14.46
N VAL A 221 -8.22 -3.50 13.53
CA VAL A 221 -8.56 -4.88 13.14
C VAL A 221 -7.40 -5.57 12.44
N ALA A 222 -6.65 -4.86 11.58
CA ALA A 222 -5.45 -5.39 10.96
C ALA A 222 -4.36 -5.73 11.99
N ALA A 223 -4.15 -4.87 12.99
CA ALA A 223 -3.18 -5.10 14.05
C ALA A 223 -3.55 -6.32 14.92
N SER A 224 -4.84 -6.48 15.24
CA SER A 224 -5.32 -7.65 15.97
C SER A 224 -5.03 -8.97 15.23
N VAL A 225 -5.21 -9.00 13.90
CA VAL A 225 -4.91 -10.19 13.09
C VAL A 225 -3.42 -10.46 12.97
N CYS A 226 -2.59 -9.43 13.06
CA CYS A 226 -1.12 -9.54 13.08
C CYS A 226 -0.56 -9.76 14.50
N GLU A 227 -1.43 -9.97 15.50
CA GLU A 227 -1.05 -10.23 16.90
C GLU A 227 -0.12 -9.15 17.47
N VAL A 228 -0.36 -7.88 17.09
CA VAL A 228 0.43 -6.75 17.58
C VAL A 228 0.11 -6.47 19.04
N ASP A 229 1.15 -6.36 19.85
CA ASP A 229 1.10 -6.07 21.29
C ASP A 229 2.10 -4.97 21.69
N THR A 230 2.20 -4.68 22.99
CA THR A 230 3.12 -3.68 23.55
C THR A 230 4.59 -4.02 23.35
N GLU A 231 4.94 -5.29 23.16
CA GLU A 231 6.31 -5.76 22.95
C GLU A 231 6.68 -5.84 21.46
N SER A 232 5.73 -5.55 20.60
CA SER A 232 5.95 -5.57 19.16
C SER A 232 6.82 -4.40 18.70
N VAL A 233 7.73 -4.71 17.77
CA VAL A 233 8.63 -3.74 17.14
C VAL A 233 8.53 -3.89 15.62
N LEU A 234 8.04 -2.86 14.95
CA LEU A 234 7.94 -2.82 13.49
C LEU A 234 9.20 -2.20 12.88
N LEU A 235 9.85 -2.88 11.93
CA LEU A 235 10.79 -2.22 11.01
C LEU A 235 10.02 -1.79 9.75
N LEU A 236 10.04 -0.49 9.47
CA LEU A 236 9.31 0.11 8.38
C LEU A 236 10.28 0.68 7.34
N VAL A 237 10.35 0.00 6.19
CA VAL A 237 11.21 0.35 5.04
C VAL A 237 10.42 0.65 3.76
N LEU A 238 9.16 0.23 3.70
CA LEU A 238 8.27 0.54 2.58
C LEU A 238 7.85 2.02 2.62
N PRO A 239 7.51 2.64 1.48
CA PRO A 239 7.14 4.05 1.43
C PRO A 239 5.99 4.38 2.39
N ILE A 240 6.27 5.23 3.37
CA ILE A 240 5.43 5.49 4.54
C ILE A 240 4.03 6.02 4.21
N ALA A 241 3.90 6.77 3.12
CA ALA A 241 2.62 7.31 2.67
C ALA A 241 1.67 6.24 2.08
N HIS A 242 2.20 5.06 1.73
CA HIS A 242 1.37 3.97 1.22
C HIS A 242 0.48 3.38 2.32
N ASN A 243 -0.73 2.93 1.96
CA ASN A 243 -1.71 2.41 2.91
C ASN A 243 -1.18 1.23 3.76
N LEU A 244 -0.44 0.29 3.17
CA LEU A 244 0.10 -0.88 3.86
C LEU A 244 1.04 -0.52 5.02
N PRO A 245 2.08 0.33 4.84
CA PRO A 245 2.95 0.75 5.95
C PRO A 245 2.32 1.78 6.88
N LEU A 246 1.29 2.52 6.47
CA LEU A 246 0.65 3.51 7.32
C LEU A 246 -0.43 2.92 8.22
N ALA A 247 -1.30 2.02 7.70
CA ALA A 247 -2.54 1.64 8.37
C ALA A 247 -2.94 0.15 8.30
N CYS A 248 -2.15 -0.77 7.66
CA CYS A 248 -2.58 -2.15 7.48
C CYS A 248 -1.59 -3.23 7.98
N PRO A 249 -1.35 -3.34 9.31
CA PRO A 249 -1.67 -2.43 10.41
C PRO A 249 -0.80 -1.18 10.45
N GLY A 250 0.43 -1.21 9.90
CA GLY A 250 1.34 -0.08 9.75
C GLY A 250 1.57 0.74 11.01
N ILE A 251 1.97 2.00 10.84
CA ILE A 251 2.25 2.93 11.94
C ILE A 251 1.06 3.02 12.90
N GLN A 252 -0.14 3.26 12.36
CA GLN A 252 -1.34 3.46 13.19
C GLN A 252 -1.66 2.22 14.03
N GLY A 253 -1.69 1.03 13.40
CA GLY A 253 -2.03 -0.21 14.10
C GLY A 253 -1.04 -0.56 15.21
N PHE A 254 0.25 -0.34 14.98
CA PHE A 254 1.27 -0.54 16.01
C PHE A 254 1.12 0.46 17.15
N MET A 255 0.88 1.73 16.83
CA MET A 255 0.67 2.76 17.86
C MET A 255 -0.56 2.50 18.70
N PHE A 256 -1.68 2.04 18.14
CA PHE A 256 -2.88 1.68 18.90
C PHE A 256 -2.62 0.64 20.00
N HIS A 257 -1.59 -0.18 19.82
CA HIS A 257 -1.21 -1.25 20.77
C HIS A 257 -0.01 -0.89 21.68
N GLY A 258 0.47 0.35 21.63
CA GLY A 258 1.61 0.80 22.45
C GLY A 258 2.95 0.24 21.99
N ALA A 259 3.03 -0.24 20.76
CA ALA A 259 4.20 -0.85 20.14
C ALA A 259 5.21 0.19 19.63
N LYS A 260 6.39 -0.28 19.21
CA LYS A 260 7.50 0.53 18.72
C LYS A 260 7.63 0.43 17.19
N ILE A 261 8.05 1.53 16.59
CA ILE A 261 8.31 1.64 15.15
C ILE A 261 9.75 2.10 14.95
N VAL A 262 10.49 1.37 14.12
CA VAL A 262 11.83 1.74 13.64
C VAL A 262 11.69 2.12 12.18
N LEU A 263 11.96 3.38 11.84
CA LEU A 263 11.98 3.86 10.47
C LEU A 263 13.33 3.61 9.82
N HIS A 264 13.29 3.31 8.52
CA HIS A 264 14.51 3.28 7.72
C HIS A 264 14.21 3.73 6.29
N ALA A 265 15.09 4.57 5.74
CA ALA A 265 14.86 5.21 4.44
C ALA A 265 15.24 4.33 3.24
N ASN A 266 15.98 3.23 3.44
CA ASN A 266 16.43 2.36 2.37
C ASN A 266 16.18 0.88 2.66
N THR A 267 16.43 0.04 1.67
CA THR A 267 16.17 -1.40 1.72
C THR A 267 17.43 -2.24 1.54
N ARG A 268 18.61 -1.74 1.93
CA ARG A 268 19.88 -2.48 1.89
C ARG A 268 19.85 -3.61 2.90
N PRO A 269 20.10 -4.87 2.50
CA PRO A 269 19.96 -6.03 3.40
C PRO A 269 20.77 -5.92 4.70
N ALA A 270 22.06 -5.63 4.63
CA ALA A 270 22.92 -5.54 5.81
C ALA A 270 22.46 -4.47 6.82
N GLU A 271 21.98 -3.31 6.34
CA GLU A 271 21.43 -2.27 7.21
C GLU A 271 20.13 -2.74 7.89
N MET A 272 19.24 -3.38 7.13
CA MET A 272 17.99 -3.94 7.67
C MET A 272 18.28 -5.03 8.72
N PHE A 273 19.20 -5.94 8.45
CA PHE A 273 19.59 -6.99 9.40
C PHE A 273 20.19 -6.40 10.68
N GLY A 274 21.06 -5.38 10.54
CA GLY A 274 21.62 -4.66 11.67
C GLY A 274 20.53 -4.01 12.55
N LEU A 275 19.52 -3.40 11.94
CA LEU A 275 18.38 -2.80 12.66
C LEU A 275 17.51 -3.87 13.33
N ILE A 276 17.25 -5.01 12.66
CA ILE A 276 16.50 -6.13 13.24
C ILE A 276 17.21 -6.62 14.51
N GLN A 277 18.51 -6.88 14.44
CA GLN A 277 19.30 -7.33 15.57
C GLN A 277 19.35 -6.28 16.70
N LYS A 278 19.65 -5.01 16.34
CA LYS A 278 19.82 -3.90 17.30
C LYS A 278 18.54 -3.62 18.08
N HIS A 279 17.41 -3.54 17.39
CA HIS A 279 16.14 -3.13 17.99
C HIS A 279 15.22 -4.29 18.34
N LYS A 280 15.68 -5.55 18.13
CA LYS A 280 14.89 -6.78 18.35
C LYS A 280 13.54 -6.70 17.64
N VAL A 281 13.60 -6.39 16.34
CA VAL A 281 12.41 -6.26 15.49
C VAL A 281 11.62 -7.56 15.48
N THR A 282 10.33 -7.46 15.71
CA THR A 282 9.41 -8.62 15.73
C THR A 282 8.57 -8.72 14.46
N HIS A 283 8.31 -7.60 13.81
CA HIS A 283 7.45 -7.51 12.63
C HIS A 283 8.16 -6.78 11.49
N LEU A 284 8.13 -7.41 10.32
CA LEU A 284 8.71 -6.84 9.10
C LEU A 284 7.66 -6.84 7.99
N LYS A 285 7.51 -5.71 7.27
CA LYS A 285 6.65 -5.61 6.10
C LYS A 285 7.49 -5.48 4.85
N VAL A 286 7.21 -6.35 3.87
CA VAL A 286 7.97 -6.43 2.62
C VAL A 286 7.03 -6.68 1.42
N VAL A 287 7.55 -6.43 0.23
CA VAL A 287 7.03 -7.02 -1.01
C VAL A 287 7.85 -8.27 -1.34
N PRO A 288 7.32 -9.25 -2.11
CA PRO A 288 8.05 -10.49 -2.42
C PRO A 288 9.46 -10.27 -2.96
N ALA A 289 9.65 -9.31 -3.87
CA ALA A 289 10.97 -8.98 -4.43
C ALA A 289 11.99 -8.56 -3.36
N LEU A 290 11.57 -7.77 -2.37
CA LEU A 290 12.43 -7.38 -1.26
C LEU A 290 12.78 -8.59 -0.38
N LEU A 291 11.79 -9.44 -0.05
CA LEU A 291 12.05 -10.64 0.73
C LEU A 291 13.03 -11.59 0.03
N ILE A 292 12.85 -11.82 -1.28
CA ILE A 292 13.77 -12.63 -2.09
C ILE A 292 15.20 -12.07 -2.00
N ARG A 293 15.36 -10.76 -2.10
CA ARG A 293 16.68 -10.13 -1.98
C ARG A 293 17.29 -10.33 -0.59
N LEU A 294 16.49 -10.17 0.48
CA LEU A 294 16.94 -10.37 1.85
C LEU A 294 17.41 -11.81 2.10
N ILE A 295 16.61 -12.81 1.75
CA ILE A 295 16.95 -14.22 2.03
C ILE A 295 18.06 -14.79 1.14
N ASN A 296 18.44 -14.08 0.07
CA ASN A 296 19.54 -14.44 -0.83
C ASN A 296 20.80 -13.61 -0.57
N ASP A 297 20.76 -12.63 0.33
CA ASP A 297 21.93 -11.85 0.66
C ASP A 297 22.94 -12.71 1.42
N PRO A 298 24.23 -12.73 1.01
CA PRO A 298 25.23 -13.59 1.62
C PRO A 298 25.48 -13.27 3.10
N SER A 299 25.18 -12.05 3.55
CA SER A 299 25.39 -11.62 4.94
C SER A 299 24.25 -12.01 5.88
N VAL A 300 23.16 -12.64 5.40
CA VAL A 300 22.00 -12.97 6.24
C VAL A 300 22.34 -13.81 7.45
N GLY A 301 23.37 -14.68 7.35
CA GLY A 301 23.85 -15.54 8.44
C GLY A 301 24.71 -14.83 9.49
N ASP A 302 25.14 -13.60 9.22
CA ASP A 302 26.01 -12.84 10.13
C ASP A 302 25.24 -12.09 11.23
N TYR A 303 23.90 -12.12 11.16
CA TYR A 303 23.02 -11.36 12.05
C TYR A 303 22.04 -12.25 12.81
N ASP A 304 21.73 -11.85 14.05
CA ASP A 304 20.67 -12.46 14.86
C ASP A 304 19.30 -11.93 14.44
N LEU A 305 18.54 -12.72 13.67
CA LEU A 305 17.18 -12.42 13.21
C LEU A 305 16.10 -13.15 14.03
N SER A 306 16.47 -13.83 15.13
CA SER A 306 15.59 -14.68 15.94
C SER A 306 14.43 -13.94 16.61
N SER A 307 14.52 -12.60 16.72
CA SER A 307 13.43 -11.77 17.24
C SER A 307 12.23 -11.65 16.30
N LEU A 308 12.39 -11.95 15.00
CA LEU A 308 11.30 -11.86 14.02
C LEU A 308 10.22 -12.92 14.29
N LYS A 309 9.01 -12.45 14.57
CA LYS A 309 7.82 -13.29 14.77
C LYS A 309 6.96 -13.35 13.51
N LEU A 310 6.83 -12.23 12.81
CA LEU A 310 5.98 -12.11 11.64
C LEU A 310 6.67 -11.32 10.52
N ILE A 311 6.68 -11.90 9.31
CA ILE A 311 7.01 -11.21 8.05
C ILE A 311 5.74 -11.16 7.21
N GLN A 312 5.17 -9.96 7.07
CA GLN A 312 3.98 -9.74 6.24
C GLN A 312 4.40 -9.37 4.82
N SER A 313 3.93 -10.14 3.85
CA SER A 313 4.20 -9.89 2.43
C SER A 313 2.91 -9.80 1.63
N GLY A 314 2.81 -8.80 0.78
CA GLY A 314 1.63 -8.57 -0.04
C GLY A 314 1.94 -7.85 -1.34
N GLY A 315 0.89 -7.70 -2.16
CA GLY A 315 0.98 -7.02 -3.45
C GLY A 315 1.26 -7.93 -4.64
N GLN A 316 1.80 -9.12 -4.40
CA GLN A 316 1.95 -10.23 -5.34
C GLN A 316 1.95 -11.54 -4.56
N ARG A 317 1.61 -12.64 -5.21
CA ARG A 317 1.67 -13.97 -4.59
C ARG A 317 3.11 -14.34 -4.23
N MET A 318 3.29 -14.88 -3.04
CA MET A 318 4.59 -15.38 -2.59
C MET A 318 4.80 -16.83 -3.02
N GLN A 319 5.98 -17.11 -3.55
CA GLN A 319 6.35 -18.47 -3.94
C GLN A 319 6.56 -19.35 -2.70
N PRO A 320 6.12 -20.63 -2.74
CA PRO A 320 6.33 -21.58 -1.65
C PRO A 320 7.80 -21.74 -1.26
N GLU A 321 8.72 -21.72 -2.24
CA GLU A 321 10.16 -21.84 -2.04
C GLU A 321 10.74 -20.67 -1.25
N VAL A 322 10.26 -19.44 -1.52
CA VAL A 322 10.65 -18.22 -0.79
C VAL A 322 10.24 -18.34 0.67
N ARG A 323 9.01 -18.81 0.91
CA ARG A 323 8.50 -19.04 2.26
C ARG A 323 9.30 -20.13 2.99
N ALA A 324 9.55 -21.27 2.34
CA ALA A 324 10.32 -22.37 2.91
C ALA A 324 11.75 -21.92 3.26
N LYS A 325 12.43 -21.21 2.35
CA LYS A 325 13.77 -20.66 2.59
C LYS A 325 13.77 -19.64 3.73
N THR A 326 12.77 -18.74 3.79
CA THR A 326 12.65 -17.77 4.89
C THR A 326 12.55 -18.50 6.24
N ARG A 327 11.71 -19.52 6.34
CA ARG A 327 11.53 -20.30 7.58
C ARG A 327 12.77 -21.14 7.95
N SER A 328 13.56 -21.58 6.98
CA SER A 328 14.83 -22.26 7.27
C SER A 328 15.90 -21.33 7.81
N LEU A 329 15.92 -20.07 7.38
CA LEU A 329 16.84 -19.04 7.86
C LEU A 329 16.40 -18.44 9.19
N ILE A 330 15.10 -18.31 9.40
CA ILE A 330 14.50 -17.71 10.61
C ILE A 330 13.48 -18.69 11.19
N PRO A 331 13.92 -19.68 11.98
CA PRO A 331 13.04 -20.69 12.56
C PRO A 331 11.95 -20.06 13.44
N GLY A 332 10.71 -20.49 13.24
CA GLY A 332 9.55 -20.01 14.01
C GLY A 332 8.89 -18.75 13.45
N VAL A 333 9.47 -18.08 12.46
CA VAL A 333 8.83 -16.91 11.84
C VAL A 333 7.56 -17.30 11.09
N PHE A 334 6.50 -16.55 11.32
CA PHE A 334 5.28 -16.65 10.51
C PHE A 334 5.39 -15.74 9.29
N VAL A 335 5.42 -16.33 8.09
CA VAL A 335 5.38 -15.59 6.83
C VAL A 335 3.93 -15.48 6.40
N GLN A 336 3.34 -14.31 6.65
CA GLN A 336 1.93 -14.02 6.37
C GLN A 336 1.77 -13.44 4.97
N GLU A 337 1.06 -14.16 4.12
CA GLU A 337 0.58 -13.57 2.87
C GLU A 337 -0.67 -12.73 3.11
N ASN A 338 -0.78 -11.61 2.41
CA ASN A 338 -1.93 -10.74 2.48
C ASN A 338 -2.33 -10.21 1.11
N PHE A 339 -3.63 -10.04 0.94
CA PHE A 339 -4.24 -9.24 -0.10
C PHE A 339 -4.90 -8.03 0.53
N GLY A 340 -4.85 -6.89 -0.15
CA GLY A 340 -5.53 -5.68 0.30
C GLY A 340 -5.42 -4.57 -0.72
N MET A 341 -6.32 -3.64 -0.62
CA MET A 341 -6.40 -2.46 -1.47
C MET A 341 -6.61 -1.21 -0.63
N SER A 342 -6.18 -0.06 -1.14
CA SER A 342 -6.36 1.22 -0.44
C SER A 342 -7.84 1.63 -0.36
N GLU A 343 -8.65 1.11 -1.26
CA GLU A 343 -10.10 1.27 -1.33
C GLU A 343 -10.84 0.60 -0.17
N GLY A 344 -10.21 -0.34 0.51
CA GLY A 344 -10.76 -1.12 1.63
C GLY A 344 -10.39 -2.58 1.51
N THR A 345 -11.08 -3.43 2.22
CA THR A 345 -10.92 -4.89 2.28
C THR A 345 -9.48 -5.36 2.42
N LEU A 346 -9.22 -5.99 3.54
CA LEU A 346 -7.95 -6.64 3.84
C LEU A 346 -8.22 -8.12 4.05
N MET A 347 -7.47 -8.98 3.37
CA MET A 347 -7.53 -10.43 3.53
C MET A 347 -6.14 -10.91 3.94
N PHE A 348 -6.04 -11.49 5.12
CA PHE A 348 -4.80 -12.00 5.68
C PHE A 348 -4.91 -13.49 5.95
N VAL A 349 -3.88 -14.25 5.67
CA VAL A 349 -3.71 -15.62 6.17
C VAL A 349 -3.54 -15.58 7.68
N ARG A 350 -4.12 -16.54 8.40
CA ARG A 350 -4.03 -16.63 9.87
C ARG A 350 -2.92 -17.60 10.29
N ALA A 351 -2.32 -17.36 11.44
CA ALA A 351 -1.32 -18.28 12.02
C ALA A 351 -1.90 -19.68 12.26
N ALA A 352 -3.18 -19.75 12.62
CA ALA A 352 -3.90 -21.01 12.85
C ALA A 352 -4.35 -21.75 11.59
N ASP A 353 -4.25 -21.15 10.39
CA ASP A 353 -4.59 -21.85 9.14
C ASP A 353 -3.63 -23.03 8.90
N SER A 354 -4.09 -24.07 8.20
CA SER A 354 -3.21 -25.19 7.82
C SER A 354 -2.09 -24.74 6.89
N GLU A 355 -1.01 -25.51 6.81
CA GLU A 355 0.11 -25.15 5.92
C GLU A 355 -0.31 -25.09 4.45
N GLU A 356 -1.20 -25.99 4.01
CA GLU A 356 -1.79 -25.97 2.67
C GLU A 356 -2.50 -24.63 2.40
N VAL A 357 -3.41 -24.23 3.29
CA VAL A 357 -4.15 -22.96 3.18
C VAL A 357 -3.22 -21.74 3.17
N LYS A 358 -2.16 -21.76 4.01
CA LYS A 358 -1.14 -20.72 4.04
C LYS A 358 -0.36 -20.60 2.73
N LEU A 359 -0.16 -21.71 2.02
CA LEU A 359 0.59 -21.75 0.77
C LEU A 359 -0.28 -21.39 -0.44
N GLU A 360 -1.57 -21.72 -0.40
CA GLU A 360 -2.44 -21.63 -1.56
C GLU A 360 -3.30 -20.37 -1.60
N THR A 361 -3.48 -19.67 -0.47
CA THR A 361 -4.43 -18.56 -0.37
C THR A 361 -3.78 -17.25 0.05
N CYS A 362 -4.45 -16.14 -0.24
CA CYS A 362 -4.09 -14.82 0.27
C CYS A 362 -4.82 -14.45 1.57
N GLY A 363 -5.53 -15.41 2.17
CA GLY A 363 -6.27 -15.24 3.40
C GLY A 363 -7.76 -14.98 3.21
N ARG A 364 -8.40 -14.57 4.29
CA ARG A 364 -9.81 -14.18 4.34
C ARG A 364 -9.96 -12.80 4.96
N PRO A 365 -11.11 -12.13 4.80
CA PRO A 365 -11.36 -10.81 5.36
C PRO A 365 -10.96 -10.68 6.83
N VAL A 366 -10.36 -9.56 7.19
CA VAL A 366 -9.92 -9.30 8.58
C VAL A 366 -11.09 -8.91 9.47
N CYS A 367 -12.16 -8.35 8.90
CA CYS A 367 -13.42 -8.06 9.59
C CYS A 367 -14.48 -9.10 9.24
N ALA A 368 -15.24 -9.54 10.24
CA ALA A 368 -16.34 -10.49 10.04
C ALA A 368 -17.51 -9.91 9.22
N ASP A 369 -17.63 -8.58 9.17
CA ASP A 369 -18.67 -7.87 8.42
C ASP A 369 -18.16 -7.32 7.08
N ASP A 370 -16.99 -7.74 6.62
CA ASP A 370 -16.62 -7.54 5.23
C ASP A 370 -17.47 -8.47 4.36
N GLU A 371 -18.33 -7.88 3.56
CA GLU A 371 -19.18 -8.60 2.61
C GLU A 371 -18.41 -8.76 1.30
N VAL A 372 -18.30 -9.98 0.83
CA VAL A 372 -17.55 -10.34 -0.39
C VAL A 372 -18.47 -11.10 -1.33
N LYS A 373 -18.51 -10.67 -2.60
CA LYS A 373 -19.12 -11.42 -3.70
C LYS A 373 -18.09 -11.62 -4.80
N LEU A 374 -18.15 -12.76 -5.45
CA LEU A 374 -17.40 -13.06 -6.68
C LEU A 374 -18.40 -13.08 -7.83
N LEU A 375 -18.31 -12.12 -8.75
CA LEU A 375 -19.28 -11.93 -9.82
C LEU A 375 -18.72 -12.34 -11.18
N ASP A 376 -19.55 -12.99 -11.99
CA ASP A 376 -19.28 -13.26 -13.40
C ASP A 376 -19.50 -12.00 -14.26
N GLU A 377 -19.46 -12.16 -15.59
CA GLU A 377 -19.64 -11.06 -16.55
C GLU A 377 -21.09 -10.53 -16.61
N ASP A 378 -22.06 -11.33 -16.16
CA ASP A 378 -23.48 -10.99 -16.08
C ASP A 378 -23.90 -10.48 -14.69
N ASP A 379 -22.92 -10.17 -13.80
CA ASP A 379 -23.14 -9.74 -12.42
C ASP A 379 -23.83 -10.78 -11.52
N ARG A 380 -23.69 -12.08 -11.84
CA ARG A 380 -24.20 -13.18 -11.01
C ARG A 380 -23.07 -13.73 -10.14
N GLU A 381 -23.43 -14.13 -8.92
CA GLU A 381 -22.46 -14.78 -8.04
C GLU A 381 -22.02 -16.14 -8.61
N VAL A 382 -20.71 -16.35 -8.70
CA VAL A 382 -20.15 -17.63 -9.14
C VAL A 382 -20.30 -18.69 -8.05
N PRO A 383 -20.45 -19.99 -8.42
CA PRO A 383 -20.49 -21.08 -7.43
C PRO A 383 -19.14 -21.21 -6.69
N MET A 384 -19.17 -21.93 -5.56
CA MET A 384 -17.97 -22.27 -4.77
C MET A 384 -16.87 -22.83 -5.69
N GLY A 385 -15.66 -22.27 -5.60
CA GLY A 385 -14.52 -22.64 -6.44
C GLY A 385 -14.53 -22.03 -7.85
N GLY A 386 -15.62 -21.37 -8.26
CA GLY A 386 -15.67 -20.59 -9.50
C GLY A 386 -14.84 -19.31 -9.40
N VAL A 387 -14.32 -18.86 -10.54
CA VAL A 387 -13.56 -17.60 -10.66
C VAL A 387 -14.51 -16.47 -11.00
N GLY A 388 -14.46 -15.38 -10.23
CA GLY A 388 -15.27 -14.18 -10.46
C GLY A 388 -14.53 -12.91 -10.08
N GLU A 389 -15.06 -11.76 -10.52
CA GLU A 389 -14.57 -10.46 -10.09
C GLU A 389 -14.85 -10.25 -8.60
N LEU A 390 -13.81 -9.96 -7.82
CA LEU A 390 -13.94 -9.62 -6.42
C LEU A 390 -14.70 -8.30 -6.29
N THR A 391 -15.86 -8.36 -5.64
CA THR A 391 -16.61 -7.18 -5.23
C THR A 391 -16.79 -7.19 -3.72
N VAL A 392 -16.64 -6.01 -3.10
CA VAL A 392 -16.53 -5.89 -1.64
C VAL A 392 -17.32 -4.72 -1.08
N ARG A 393 -17.80 -4.90 0.15
CA ARG A 393 -18.47 -3.89 0.93
C ARG A 393 -18.18 -4.15 2.41
N GLY A 394 -17.86 -3.11 3.20
CA GLY A 394 -17.51 -3.33 4.60
C GLY A 394 -17.30 -2.02 5.37
N PRO A 395 -17.00 -2.12 6.68
CA PRO A 395 -16.90 -0.96 7.58
C PRO A 395 -15.72 -0.03 7.27
N TYR A 396 -14.80 -0.44 6.41
CA TYR A 396 -13.65 0.35 5.97
C TYR A 396 -13.44 0.29 4.45
N THR A 397 -14.47 -0.09 3.68
CA THR A 397 -14.47 -0.02 2.21
C THR A 397 -15.08 1.30 1.75
N LEU A 398 -14.37 2.06 0.90
CA LEU A 398 -14.84 3.34 0.39
C LEU A 398 -16.23 3.24 -0.25
N ARG A 399 -16.95 4.35 -0.32
CA ARG A 399 -18.28 4.44 -1.00
C ARG A 399 -18.21 5.21 -2.31
N GLY A 400 -17.06 5.76 -2.64
CA GLY A 400 -16.77 6.45 -3.90
C GLY A 400 -15.40 7.12 -3.87
N TYR A 401 -14.76 7.22 -5.02
CA TYR A 401 -13.59 8.08 -5.20
C TYR A 401 -14.00 9.53 -5.15
N PHE A 402 -13.11 10.38 -4.64
CA PHE A 402 -13.39 11.79 -4.47
C PHE A 402 -13.49 12.54 -5.82
N GLY A 403 -14.55 13.31 -6.01
CA GLY A 403 -14.71 14.23 -7.13
C GLY A 403 -14.91 13.62 -8.52
N VAL A 404 -15.23 12.32 -8.64
CA VAL A 404 -15.34 11.60 -9.92
C VAL A 404 -16.65 10.79 -10.04
N PRO A 405 -17.84 11.44 -10.03
CA PRO A 405 -19.13 10.74 -9.95
C PRO A 405 -19.40 9.80 -11.14
N GLU A 406 -19.01 10.16 -12.35
CA GLU A 406 -19.20 9.32 -13.54
C GLU A 406 -18.38 8.02 -13.49
N TYR A 407 -17.16 8.10 -12.90
CA TYR A 407 -16.34 6.92 -12.66
C TYR A 407 -16.96 6.05 -11.57
N ASN A 408 -17.42 6.67 -10.49
CA ASN A 408 -18.05 5.98 -9.36
C ASN A 408 -19.30 5.19 -9.82
N ALA A 409 -20.10 5.74 -10.71
CA ALA A 409 -21.29 5.07 -11.25
C ALA A 409 -20.97 3.71 -11.93
N LYS A 410 -19.74 3.53 -12.43
CA LYS A 410 -19.30 2.28 -13.08
C LYS A 410 -18.53 1.36 -12.13
N GLN A 411 -17.98 1.92 -11.04
CA GLN A 411 -17.08 1.21 -10.14
C GLN A 411 -17.81 0.50 -9.00
N PHE A 412 -19.11 0.75 -8.86
CA PHE A 412 -19.93 0.12 -7.82
C PHE A 412 -21.09 -0.63 -8.46
N THR A 413 -21.49 -1.74 -7.85
CA THR A 413 -22.72 -2.46 -8.20
C THR A 413 -23.94 -1.64 -7.74
N SER A 414 -25.13 -1.97 -8.24
CA SER A 414 -26.39 -1.31 -7.87
C SER A 414 -26.72 -1.43 -6.38
N ASP A 415 -26.25 -2.50 -5.71
CA ASP A 415 -26.39 -2.73 -4.27
C ASP A 415 -25.17 -2.24 -3.47
N GLY A 416 -24.25 -1.48 -4.11
CA GLY A 416 -23.19 -0.71 -3.48
C GLY A 416 -21.94 -1.50 -3.11
N PHE A 417 -21.64 -2.61 -3.78
CA PHE A 417 -20.34 -3.27 -3.69
C PHE A 417 -19.33 -2.58 -4.60
N TYR A 418 -18.13 -2.35 -4.08
CA TYR A 418 -17.00 -1.85 -4.85
C TYR A 418 -16.42 -2.97 -5.72
N ARG A 419 -16.21 -2.69 -7.01
CA ARG A 419 -15.58 -3.60 -7.99
C ARG A 419 -14.06 -3.42 -7.96
N SER A 420 -13.34 -4.43 -7.52
CA SER A 420 -11.88 -4.35 -7.41
C SER A 420 -11.16 -4.49 -8.75
N GLY A 421 -11.78 -5.18 -9.71
CA GLY A 421 -11.13 -5.62 -10.94
C GLY A 421 -10.15 -6.79 -10.73
N ASP A 422 -10.01 -7.30 -9.52
CA ASP A 422 -9.25 -8.52 -9.25
C ASP A 422 -10.14 -9.75 -9.44
N LEU A 423 -9.62 -10.79 -10.07
CA LEU A 423 -10.29 -12.08 -10.23
C LEU A 423 -9.87 -13.01 -9.10
N MET A 424 -10.85 -13.59 -8.43
CA MET A 424 -10.63 -14.49 -7.30
C MET A 424 -11.53 -15.71 -7.37
N ARG A 425 -11.13 -16.75 -6.66
CA ARG A 425 -12.00 -17.86 -6.28
C ARG A 425 -11.97 -18.07 -4.78
N MET A 426 -13.06 -18.58 -4.23
CA MET A 426 -13.12 -18.96 -2.82
C MET A 426 -12.59 -20.40 -2.66
N HIS A 427 -11.61 -20.56 -1.76
CA HIS A 427 -11.06 -21.86 -1.36
C HIS A 427 -12.03 -22.56 -0.39
N PRO A 428 -12.09 -23.92 -0.34
CA PRO A 428 -12.96 -24.65 0.60
C PRO A 428 -12.77 -24.29 2.08
N SER A 429 -11.62 -23.75 2.46
CA SER A 429 -11.36 -23.24 3.82
C SER A 429 -12.06 -21.92 4.15
N GLY A 430 -12.72 -21.27 3.19
CA GLY A 430 -13.25 -19.93 3.32
C GLY A 430 -12.23 -18.80 3.07
N ASN A 431 -10.97 -19.13 2.78
CA ASN A 431 -9.97 -18.16 2.31
C ASN A 431 -10.13 -17.92 0.80
N TYR A 432 -9.46 -16.89 0.29
CA TYR A 432 -9.52 -16.51 -1.13
C TYR A 432 -8.19 -16.76 -1.83
N VAL A 433 -8.27 -17.05 -3.12
CA VAL A 433 -7.12 -17.22 -4.01
C VAL A 433 -7.21 -16.17 -5.10
N VAL A 434 -6.13 -15.42 -5.31
CA VAL A 434 -6.03 -14.48 -6.42
C VAL A 434 -5.75 -15.26 -7.70
N GLU A 435 -6.58 -15.07 -8.71
CA GLU A 435 -6.47 -15.71 -10.03
C GLU A 435 -5.99 -14.73 -11.12
N GLY A 436 -5.90 -13.42 -10.78
CA GLY A 436 -5.36 -12.39 -11.65
C GLY A 436 -6.18 -11.10 -11.62
N ARG A 437 -5.99 -10.28 -12.65
CA ARG A 437 -6.74 -9.04 -12.82
C ARG A 437 -7.51 -9.04 -14.12
N LYS A 438 -8.74 -8.55 -14.09
CA LYS A 438 -9.63 -8.44 -15.25
C LYS A 438 -8.98 -7.69 -16.44
N LYS A 439 -8.21 -6.65 -16.14
CA LYS A 439 -7.48 -5.86 -17.13
C LYS A 439 -6.15 -6.48 -17.62
N ASP A 440 -5.59 -7.43 -16.86
CA ASP A 440 -4.34 -8.13 -17.20
C ASP A 440 -4.65 -9.47 -17.90
N LEU A 441 -5.93 -9.73 -18.23
CA LEU A 441 -6.32 -10.84 -19.08
C LEU A 441 -5.79 -10.60 -20.50
N ILE A 442 -5.15 -11.62 -21.06
CA ILE A 442 -4.68 -11.62 -22.43
C ILE A 442 -5.79 -12.18 -23.31
N ASN A 443 -6.28 -11.39 -24.27
CA ASN A 443 -7.40 -11.79 -25.15
C ASN A 443 -6.87 -12.40 -26.45
N ARG A 444 -6.58 -13.68 -26.43
CA ARG A 444 -6.03 -14.44 -27.54
C ARG A 444 -7.15 -15.01 -28.41
N GLY A 445 -7.50 -14.31 -29.50
CA GLY A 445 -8.52 -14.79 -30.43
C GLY A 445 -9.90 -15.04 -29.81
N GLY A 446 -10.25 -14.28 -28.77
CA GLY A 446 -11.50 -14.46 -28.02
C GLY A 446 -11.36 -15.27 -26.72
N GLU A 447 -10.27 -16.05 -26.58
CA GLU A 447 -9.97 -16.76 -25.34
C GLU A 447 -9.29 -15.82 -24.34
N LYS A 448 -9.82 -15.75 -23.11
CA LYS A 448 -9.28 -14.93 -22.02
C LYS A 448 -8.29 -15.74 -21.19
N ILE A 449 -7.03 -15.34 -21.18
CA ILE A 449 -5.95 -16.01 -20.47
C ILE A 449 -5.55 -15.17 -19.27
N SER A 450 -5.62 -15.75 -18.06
CA SER A 450 -5.02 -15.12 -16.88
C SER A 450 -3.50 -15.19 -16.97
N ALA A 451 -2.86 -14.04 -17.08
CA ALA A 451 -1.41 -13.94 -17.06
C ALA A 451 -0.84 -14.55 -15.76
N GLU A 452 -1.48 -14.28 -14.63
CA GLU A 452 -1.04 -14.77 -13.31
C GLU A 452 -1.11 -16.30 -13.18
N GLU A 453 -2.13 -16.94 -13.75
CA GLU A 453 -2.23 -18.40 -13.80
C GLU A 453 -0.99 -19.01 -14.47
N VAL A 454 -0.62 -18.45 -15.64
CA VAL A 454 0.55 -18.93 -16.39
C VAL A 454 1.85 -18.59 -15.68
N GLU A 455 1.98 -17.41 -15.10
CA GLU A 455 3.13 -17.01 -14.28
C GLU A 455 3.35 -17.98 -13.12
N ASN A 456 2.30 -18.35 -12.41
CA ASN A 456 2.36 -19.30 -11.29
C ASN A 456 2.86 -20.70 -11.72
N LEU A 457 2.59 -21.10 -12.96
CA LEU A 457 3.12 -22.35 -13.49
C LEU A 457 4.58 -22.20 -13.93
N ILE A 458 4.94 -21.10 -14.61
CA ILE A 458 6.31 -20.82 -15.06
C ILE A 458 7.27 -20.70 -13.86
N LEU A 459 6.83 -20.11 -12.75
CA LEU A 459 7.62 -20.00 -11.52
C LEU A 459 8.04 -21.36 -10.93
N LYS A 460 7.31 -22.45 -11.24
CA LYS A 460 7.69 -23.81 -10.84
C LYS A 460 8.83 -24.39 -11.69
N HIS A 461 9.27 -23.68 -12.74
CA HIS A 461 10.40 -24.14 -13.55
C HIS A 461 11.72 -23.96 -12.80
N PRO A 462 12.61 -24.99 -12.73
CA PRO A 462 13.81 -24.98 -11.89
C PRO A 462 14.77 -23.81 -12.14
N THR A 463 14.85 -23.33 -13.38
CA THR A 463 15.77 -22.26 -13.79
C THR A 463 15.21 -20.86 -13.64
N VAL A 464 13.89 -20.71 -13.45
CA VAL A 464 13.24 -19.40 -13.35
C VAL A 464 13.34 -18.86 -11.94
N GLN A 465 13.75 -17.60 -11.82
CA GLN A 465 13.78 -16.84 -10.58
C GLN A 465 12.54 -15.96 -10.45
N ASN A 466 12.12 -15.31 -11.53
CA ASN A 466 10.93 -14.46 -11.56
C ASN A 466 10.32 -14.45 -12.97
N VAL A 467 9.02 -14.11 -13.09
CA VAL A 467 8.30 -14.08 -14.37
C VAL A 467 7.24 -12.99 -14.37
N ALA A 468 6.97 -12.45 -15.55
CA ALA A 468 5.82 -11.60 -15.84
C ALA A 468 5.30 -11.91 -17.24
N CYS A 469 4.04 -12.29 -17.37
CA CYS A 469 3.36 -12.51 -18.64
C CYS A 469 2.58 -11.27 -19.05
N VAL A 470 2.72 -10.86 -20.30
CA VAL A 470 2.05 -9.66 -20.83
C VAL A 470 1.47 -9.94 -22.21
N PRO A 471 0.40 -9.21 -22.61
CA PRO A 471 -0.08 -9.25 -23.97
C PRO A 471 0.94 -8.65 -24.92
N MET A 472 1.08 -9.24 -26.10
CA MET A 472 1.78 -8.68 -27.26
C MET A 472 0.83 -8.64 -28.47
N PRO A 473 0.83 -7.57 -29.28
CA PRO A 473 -0.05 -7.45 -30.43
C PRO A 473 0.20 -8.56 -31.47
N ASP A 474 -0.87 -9.12 -32.03
CA ASP A 474 -0.84 -10.08 -33.12
C ASP A 474 -1.95 -9.80 -34.14
N ALA A 475 -1.61 -9.81 -35.42
CA ALA A 475 -2.53 -9.45 -36.49
C ALA A 475 -3.71 -10.43 -36.67
N ASN A 476 -3.55 -11.71 -36.28
CA ASN A 476 -4.57 -12.74 -36.48
C ASN A 476 -5.36 -13.03 -35.21
N MET A 477 -4.69 -12.95 -34.03
CA MET A 477 -5.28 -13.32 -32.75
C MET A 477 -5.65 -12.11 -31.89
N GLY A 478 -5.42 -10.89 -32.38
CA GLY A 478 -5.51 -9.66 -31.58
C GLY A 478 -4.36 -9.54 -30.59
N GLU A 479 -4.27 -10.50 -29.67
CA GLU A 479 -3.17 -10.60 -28.73
C GLU A 479 -2.61 -12.02 -28.67
N LYS A 480 -1.31 -12.11 -28.34
CA LYS A 480 -0.58 -13.32 -27.95
C LYS A 480 0.13 -13.06 -26.62
N MET A 481 0.64 -14.12 -25.99
CA MET A 481 1.34 -14.00 -24.72
C MET A 481 2.87 -13.96 -24.92
N CYS A 482 3.52 -12.95 -24.33
CA CYS A 482 4.95 -12.92 -24.10
C CYS A 482 5.25 -13.19 -22.61
N ALA A 483 6.09 -14.18 -22.34
CA ALA A 483 6.63 -14.42 -21.01
C ALA A 483 8.00 -13.72 -20.88
N PHE A 484 8.11 -12.78 -19.97
CA PHE A 484 9.38 -12.21 -19.52
C PHE A 484 9.86 -12.99 -18.29
N VAL A 485 11.11 -13.42 -18.27
CA VAL A 485 11.69 -14.19 -17.16
C VAL A 485 13.01 -13.58 -16.69
N ILE A 486 13.24 -13.66 -15.37
CA ILE A 486 14.56 -13.53 -14.77
C ILE A 486 15.01 -14.94 -14.42
N LEU A 487 16.16 -15.34 -14.89
CA LEU A 487 16.72 -16.67 -14.64
C LEU A 487 17.64 -16.66 -13.42
N LYS A 488 17.76 -17.82 -12.77
CA LYS A 488 18.76 -18.02 -11.72
C LYS A 488 20.17 -17.91 -12.33
N THR A 489 21.13 -17.50 -11.53
CA THR A 489 22.53 -17.26 -11.98
C THR A 489 23.10 -18.47 -12.71
N GLY A 490 23.63 -18.23 -13.91
CA GLY A 490 24.26 -19.25 -14.74
C GLY A 490 23.29 -20.20 -15.48
N GLN A 491 21.98 -19.94 -15.41
CA GLN A 491 20.97 -20.75 -16.09
C GLN A 491 20.58 -20.13 -17.44
N SER A 492 20.07 -20.98 -18.32
CA SER A 492 19.47 -20.59 -19.61
C SER A 492 18.11 -21.26 -19.76
N LEU A 493 17.25 -20.69 -20.59
CA LEU A 493 15.92 -21.22 -20.91
C LEU A 493 15.52 -20.76 -22.31
N THR A 494 15.03 -21.69 -23.10
CA THR A 494 14.44 -21.41 -24.43
C THR A 494 12.91 -21.47 -24.35
N LEU A 495 12.23 -20.84 -25.31
CA LEU A 495 10.77 -20.93 -25.41
C LEU A 495 10.30 -22.39 -25.54
N LYS A 496 11.01 -23.20 -26.30
CA LYS A 496 10.69 -24.64 -26.53
C LYS A 496 10.73 -25.42 -25.20
N GLU A 497 11.77 -25.21 -24.40
CA GLU A 497 11.91 -25.86 -23.09
C GLU A 497 10.80 -25.41 -22.13
N LEU A 498 10.50 -24.10 -22.09
CA LEU A 498 9.43 -23.54 -21.29
C LEU A 498 8.05 -24.14 -21.68
N VAL A 499 7.74 -24.16 -22.97
CA VAL A 499 6.49 -24.73 -23.49
C VAL A 499 6.40 -26.24 -23.15
N THR A 500 7.50 -26.98 -23.34
CA THR A 500 7.55 -28.40 -22.97
C THR A 500 7.28 -28.61 -21.49
N PHE A 501 7.89 -27.79 -20.62
CA PHE A 501 7.62 -27.83 -19.18
C PHE A 501 6.15 -27.53 -18.86
N LEU A 502 5.58 -26.47 -19.45
CA LEU A 502 4.19 -26.10 -19.21
C LEU A 502 3.21 -27.21 -19.65
N LEU A 503 3.50 -27.90 -20.72
CA LEU A 503 2.69 -29.05 -21.16
C LEU A 503 2.68 -30.19 -20.13
N THR A 504 3.75 -30.37 -19.33
CA THR A 504 3.75 -31.33 -18.22
C THR A 504 2.85 -30.91 -17.06
N LYS A 505 2.38 -29.69 -17.04
CA LYS A 505 1.44 -29.16 -16.04
C LYS A 505 -0.02 -29.23 -16.49
N GLU A 506 -0.27 -29.93 -17.60
CA GLU A 506 -1.62 -30.17 -18.17
C GLU A 506 -2.40 -28.88 -18.48
N ILE A 507 -1.68 -27.77 -18.74
CA ILE A 507 -2.30 -26.47 -19.10
C ILE A 507 -2.87 -26.54 -20.53
N ALA A 508 -3.98 -25.84 -20.75
CA ALA A 508 -4.58 -25.74 -22.08
C ALA A 508 -3.62 -25.09 -23.09
N LYS A 509 -3.53 -25.63 -24.31
CA LYS A 509 -2.55 -25.19 -25.31
C LYS A 509 -2.68 -23.72 -25.71
N PHE A 510 -3.87 -23.16 -25.66
CA PHE A 510 -4.09 -21.74 -26.00
C PHE A 510 -3.48 -20.77 -24.94
N LYS A 511 -3.18 -21.27 -23.73
CA LYS A 511 -2.54 -20.51 -22.65
C LYS A 511 -1.01 -20.54 -22.70
N LEU A 512 -0.41 -21.24 -23.63
CA LEU A 512 1.05 -21.32 -23.75
C LEU A 512 1.62 -19.99 -24.29
N PRO A 513 2.74 -19.49 -23.74
CA PRO A 513 3.41 -18.32 -24.28
C PRO A 513 3.97 -18.60 -25.68
N GLU A 514 3.84 -17.62 -26.57
CA GLU A 514 4.38 -17.68 -27.93
C GLU A 514 5.72 -16.93 -28.07
N ARG A 515 6.11 -16.20 -27.01
CA ARG A 515 7.39 -15.49 -26.95
C ARG A 515 7.97 -15.59 -25.54
N LEU A 516 9.30 -15.71 -25.47
CA LEU A 516 10.08 -15.69 -24.24
C LEU A 516 11.16 -14.60 -24.34
N GLU A 517 11.20 -13.72 -23.36
CA GLU A 517 12.24 -12.70 -23.19
C GLU A 517 12.93 -12.89 -21.84
N VAL A 518 14.25 -12.88 -21.86
CA VAL A 518 15.07 -12.99 -20.65
C VAL A 518 15.60 -11.60 -20.29
N LEU A 519 15.35 -11.17 -19.07
CA LEU A 519 15.83 -9.90 -18.52
C LEU A 519 16.69 -10.14 -17.28
N SER A 520 17.61 -9.20 -17.02
CA SER A 520 18.38 -9.18 -15.77
C SER A 520 17.57 -8.63 -14.60
N ASP A 521 16.63 -7.72 -14.86
CA ASP A 521 15.73 -7.13 -13.87
C ASP A 521 14.43 -6.66 -14.53
N PHE A 522 13.34 -6.57 -13.76
CA PHE A 522 12.06 -6.08 -14.25
C PHE A 522 11.89 -4.59 -13.99
N PRO A 523 11.26 -3.85 -14.93
CA PRO A 523 10.78 -2.51 -14.64
C PRO A 523 9.76 -2.56 -13.50
N VAL A 524 9.92 -1.71 -12.51
CA VAL A 524 9.02 -1.65 -11.35
C VAL A 524 8.24 -0.35 -11.35
N SER A 525 7.02 -0.42 -10.82
CA SER A 525 6.20 0.76 -10.53
C SER A 525 6.78 1.54 -9.34
N THR A 526 6.27 2.75 -9.10
CA THR A 526 6.58 3.56 -7.92
C THR A 526 6.32 2.85 -6.60
N PHE A 527 5.51 1.79 -6.61
CA PHE A 527 5.19 0.94 -5.46
C PHE A 527 6.08 -0.32 -5.35
N GLY A 528 7.12 -0.44 -6.17
CA GLY A 528 8.02 -1.60 -6.18
C GLY A 528 7.43 -2.87 -6.81
N LYS A 529 6.25 -2.78 -7.46
CA LYS A 529 5.64 -3.91 -8.18
C LYS A 529 6.12 -3.94 -9.63
N VAL A 530 6.23 -5.14 -10.22
CA VAL A 530 6.55 -5.31 -11.64
C VAL A 530 5.57 -4.51 -12.50
N SER A 531 6.10 -3.70 -13.41
CA SER A 531 5.31 -2.91 -14.34
C SER A 531 4.99 -3.70 -15.60
N LYS A 532 3.89 -4.47 -15.61
CA LYS A 532 3.41 -5.18 -16.81
C LYS A 532 3.19 -4.25 -18.00
N LYS A 533 2.76 -3.01 -17.75
CA LYS A 533 2.60 -1.99 -18.79
C LYS A 533 3.94 -1.71 -19.50
N ALA A 534 5.00 -1.44 -18.74
CA ALA A 534 6.32 -1.19 -19.33
C ALA A 534 6.87 -2.41 -20.10
N LEU A 535 6.59 -3.64 -19.61
CA LEU A 535 6.96 -4.87 -20.33
C LEU A 535 6.15 -5.06 -21.62
N ALA A 536 4.86 -4.74 -21.63
CA ALA A 536 4.03 -4.78 -22.84
C ALA A 536 4.46 -3.73 -23.88
N GLU A 537 4.84 -2.54 -23.44
CA GLU A 537 5.42 -1.50 -24.29
C GLU A 537 6.77 -1.98 -24.88
N LEU A 538 7.63 -2.58 -24.06
CA LEU A 538 8.93 -3.11 -24.48
C LEU A 538 8.78 -4.20 -25.55
N VAL A 539 7.90 -5.20 -25.37
CA VAL A 539 7.69 -6.24 -26.39
C VAL A 539 7.08 -5.68 -27.66
N THR A 540 6.18 -4.70 -27.55
CA THR A 540 5.57 -4.04 -28.70
C THR A 540 6.62 -3.29 -29.53
N GLU A 541 7.57 -2.61 -28.88
CA GLU A 541 8.67 -1.93 -29.53
C GLU A 541 9.63 -2.91 -30.23
N LYS A 542 10.00 -4.01 -29.56
CA LYS A 542 10.80 -5.08 -30.15
C LYS A 542 10.16 -5.67 -31.42
N LEU A 543 8.85 -5.93 -31.39
CA LEU A 543 8.11 -6.42 -32.56
C LEU A 543 8.13 -5.43 -33.72
N LYS A 544 8.01 -4.12 -33.48
CA LYS A 544 8.12 -3.08 -34.52
C LYS A 544 9.51 -3.03 -35.16
N ASN A 545 10.55 -3.33 -34.38
CA ASN A 545 11.94 -3.33 -34.82
C ASN A 545 12.39 -4.68 -35.45
N GLY A 546 11.46 -5.64 -35.59
CA GLY A 546 11.75 -6.95 -36.19
C GLY A 546 12.63 -7.87 -35.33
N GLN A 547 12.68 -7.62 -34.05
CA GLN A 547 13.47 -8.36 -33.04
C GLN A 547 12.68 -9.46 -32.36
#